data_e9e1a25f1b46e750451a5253d4c71c2e
#
_entry.id   e9e1a25f1b46e750451a5253d4c71c2e
#
_cell.length_a   1.000
_cell.length_b   1.000
_cell.length_c   1.000
_cell.angle_alpha   90.00
_cell.angle_beta   90.00
_cell.angle_gamma   90.00
#
_symmetry.space_group_name_H-M   'P 1'
#
loop_
_entity.id
_entity.type
_entity.pdbx_description
1 polymer ?
#
loop_
_entity_poly.entity_id
_entity_poly.type
_entity_poly.pdbx_seq_one_letter_code
_entity_poly.pdbx_strand_id
1 'polypeptide(L)' 'MKYIKVKYPGSTRSYTVRTEDDVKAGDTVANAKGAKLTVTDESVDMAWVVVYGKSNIAEVKKFEESEKK' A
#
# COMPACT_ATOMS: atom_id res chain seq x y z
N MET A 1 -2.53 11.97 4.05
CA MET A 1 -2.38 10.72 3.29
C MET A 1 -0.98 10.18 3.48
N LYS A 2 -0.85 8.88 3.66
CA LYS A 2 0.44 8.24 3.94
C LYS A 2 0.92 7.46 2.72
N TYR A 3 2.22 7.41 2.56
CA TYR A 3 2.86 6.60 1.52
C TYR A 3 3.49 5.39 2.18
N ILE A 4 3.23 4.21 1.63
CA ILE A 4 3.67 2.94 2.20
C ILE A 4 4.21 2.04 1.10
N LYS A 5 4.99 1.04 1.50
CA LYS A 5 5.46 0.00 0.60
C LYS A 5 4.62 -1.25 0.79
N VAL A 6 4.24 -1.86 -0.31
CA VAL A 6 3.42 -3.07 -0.29
C VAL A 6 3.98 -4.09 -1.28
N LYS A 7 3.61 -5.36 -1.08
CA LYS A 7 4.00 -6.45 -1.97
C LYS A 7 2.76 -7.21 -2.42
N TYR A 8 2.78 -7.65 -3.66
CA TYR A 8 1.78 -8.57 -4.15
C TYR A 8 2.04 -9.97 -3.57
N PRO A 9 1.00 -10.77 -3.37
CA PRO A 9 1.20 -12.16 -2.92
C PRO A 9 2.11 -12.90 -3.90
N GLY A 10 3.12 -13.57 -3.36
CA GLY A 10 4.07 -14.33 -4.17
C GLY A 10 5.13 -13.51 -4.87
N SER A 11 5.10 -12.19 -4.75
CA SER A 11 6.09 -11.33 -5.35
C SER A 11 7.16 -10.93 -4.34
N THR A 12 8.40 -10.77 -4.82
CA THR A 12 9.48 -10.25 -3.99
C THR A 12 9.66 -8.75 -4.14
N ARG A 13 8.94 -8.14 -5.08
CA ARG A 13 9.03 -6.71 -5.32
C ARG A 13 8.06 -5.95 -4.44
N SER A 14 8.51 -4.81 -3.93
CA SER A 14 7.65 -3.89 -3.21
C SER A 14 7.31 -2.71 -4.11
N TYR A 15 6.15 -2.14 -3.87
CA TYR A 15 5.64 -1.00 -4.63
C TYR A 15 5.24 0.09 -3.67
N THR A 16 5.42 1.34 -4.09
CA THR A 16 4.97 2.48 -3.29
C THR A 16 3.52 2.79 -3.65
N VAL A 17 2.68 2.86 -2.63
CA VAL A 17 1.27 3.23 -2.78
C VAL A 17 0.93 4.23 -1.68
N ARG A 18 -0.25 4.81 -1.77
CA ARG A 18 -0.71 5.77 -0.76
C ARG A 18 -2.03 5.31 -0.18
N THR A 19 -2.29 5.71 1.04
CA THR A 19 -3.55 5.39 1.69
C THR A 19 -3.88 6.46 2.72
N GLU A 20 -5.17 6.68 2.96
CA GLU A 20 -5.62 7.54 4.04
C GLU A 20 -5.80 6.76 5.33
N ASP A 21 -5.78 5.45 5.25
CA ASP A 21 -5.98 4.60 6.41
C ASP A 21 -4.69 4.44 7.21
N ASP A 22 -4.84 4.15 8.49
CA ASP A 22 -3.71 3.92 9.37
C ASP A 22 -3.34 2.45 9.30
N VAL A 23 -2.32 2.14 8.52
CA VAL A 23 -1.85 0.76 8.32
C VAL A 23 -0.40 0.64 8.74
N LYS A 24 0.01 -0.59 9.01
CA LYS A 24 1.37 -0.89 9.44
C LYS A 24 1.83 -2.18 8.79
N ALA A 25 3.11 -2.49 8.94
CA ALA A 25 3.69 -3.71 8.36
C ALA A 25 2.88 -4.93 8.78
N GLY A 26 2.57 -5.76 7.81
CA GLY A 26 1.76 -6.95 8.02
C GLY A 26 0.28 -6.77 7.73
N ASP A 27 -0.18 -5.53 7.64
CA ASP A 27 -1.57 -5.27 7.31
C ASP A 27 -1.83 -5.56 5.83
N THR A 28 -3.08 -5.86 5.52
CA THR A 28 -3.50 -6.09 4.15
C THR A 28 -4.26 -4.87 3.66
N VAL A 29 -3.95 -4.47 2.43
CA VAL A 29 -4.66 -3.37 1.76
C VAL A 29 -5.14 -3.87 0.40
N ALA A 30 -6.11 -3.17 -0.17
CA ALA A 30 -6.63 -3.50 -1.48
C ALA A 30 -6.54 -2.28 -2.39
N ASN A 31 -6.17 -2.52 -3.65
CA ASN A 31 -6.12 -1.44 -4.62
C ASN A 31 -7.48 -1.28 -5.32
N ALA A 32 -7.56 -0.33 -6.24
CA ALA A 32 -8.81 -0.05 -6.94
C ALA A 32 -9.32 -1.23 -7.78
N LYS A 33 -8.43 -2.14 -8.13
CA LYS A 33 -8.78 -3.33 -8.91
C LYS A 33 -9.20 -4.50 -8.03
N GLY A 34 -9.16 -4.32 -6.71
CA GLY A 34 -9.50 -5.37 -5.78
C GLY A 34 -8.37 -6.33 -5.44
N ALA A 35 -7.17 -6.08 -5.93
CA ALA A 35 -6.02 -6.91 -5.59
C ALA A 35 -5.60 -6.66 -4.16
N LYS A 36 -5.32 -7.73 -3.42
CA LYS A 36 -4.87 -7.63 -2.05
C LYS A 36 -3.36 -7.54 -1.99
N LEU A 37 -2.86 -6.63 -1.18
CA LEU A 37 -1.43 -6.37 -1.05
C LEU A 37 -1.07 -6.39 0.41
N THR A 38 0.16 -6.79 0.72
CA THR A 38 0.63 -6.82 2.10
C THR A 38 1.57 -5.63 2.34
N VAL A 39 1.30 -4.87 3.39
CA VAL A 39 2.15 -3.74 3.77
C VAL A 39 3.47 -4.27 4.31
N THR A 40 4.58 -3.70 3.84
CA THR A 40 5.92 -4.07 4.31
C THR A 40 6.43 -3.03 5.29
N ASP A 41 7.55 -3.36 5.96
CA ASP A 41 8.19 -2.41 6.87
C ASP A 41 9.25 -1.55 6.18
N GLU A 42 9.29 -1.57 4.86
CA GLU A 42 10.25 -0.78 4.10
C GLU A 42 9.90 0.69 4.13
N SER A 43 10.91 1.53 4.16
CA SER A 43 10.71 2.97 4.13
C SER A 43 10.42 3.43 2.71
N VAL A 44 9.58 4.45 2.59
CA VAL A 44 9.25 5.07 1.31
C VAL A 44 10.25 6.20 1.06
N ASP A 45 10.79 6.25 -0.15
CA ASP A 45 11.66 7.33 -0.58
C ASP A 45 10.78 8.49 -1.05
N MET A 46 10.64 9.49 -0.20
CA MET A 46 9.78 10.64 -0.50
C MET A 46 10.32 11.48 -1.65
N ALA A 47 11.64 11.49 -1.85
CA ALA A 47 12.22 12.18 -3.00
C ALA A 47 11.75 11.50 -4.29
N TRP A 48 11.73 10.18 -4.32
CA TRP A 48 11.21 9.44 -5.46
C TRP A 48 9.73 9.73 -5.68
N VAL A 49 8.96 9.82 -4.60
CA VAL A 49 7.52 10.11 -4.69
C VAL A 49 7.28 11.45 -5.38
N VAL A 50 8.07 12.46 -5.01
CA VAL A 50 7.93 13.80 -5.61
C VAL A 50 8.29 13.78 -7.09
N VAL A 51 9.37 13.09 -7.45
CA VAL A 51 9.81 12.99 -8.84
C VAL A 51 8.82 12.20 -9.68
N TYR A 52 8.33 11.10 -9.16
CA TYR A 52 7.37 10.24 -9.86
C TYR A 52 6.04 10.95 -10.08
N GLY A 53 5.66 11.79 -9.13
CA GLY A 53 4.38 12.51 -9.16
C GLY A 53 3.34 11.85 -8.26
N LYS A 54 2.92 12.61 -7.24
CA LYS A 54 1.98 12.07 -6.25
C LYS A 54 0.68 11.58 -6.88
N SER A 55 0.22 12.24 -7.94
CA SER A 55 -1.02 11.84 -8.61
C SER A 55 -0.89 10.54 -9.39
N ASN A 56 0.33 10.10 -9.66
CA ASN A 56 0.58 8.84 -10.37
C ASN A 56 0.69 7.64 -9.43
N ILE A 57 0.70 7.88 -8.13
CA ILE A 57 0.82 6.82 -7.15
C ILE A 57 -0.56 6.25 -6.86
N ALA A 58 -0.70 4.94 -6.98
CA ALA A 58 -1.98 4.29 -6.76
C ALA A 58 -2.42 4.42 -5.30
N GLU A 59 -3.69 4.61 -5.10
CA GLU A 59 -4.27 4.67 -3.76
C GLU A 59 -4.81 3.30 -3.39
N VAL A 60 -4.60 2.90 -2.13
CA VAL A 60 -5.13 1.65 -1.60
C VAL A 60 -5.91 1.95 -0.34
N LYS A 61 -6.74 1.01 0.06
CA LYS A 61 -7.52 1.10 1.29
C LYS A 61 -7.23 -0.11 2.15
N LYS A 62 -7.27 0.08 3.46
CA LYS A 62 -7.09 -1.02 4.38
C LYS A 62 -8.17 -2.07 4.12
N PHE A 63 -7.72 -3.30 3.92
CA PHE A 63 -8.64 -4.42 3.72
C PHE A 63 -8.96 -5.03 5.08
N GLU A 64 -10.22 -5.07 5.44
CA GLU A 64 -10.66 -5.69 6.67
C GLU A 64 -11.40 -6.98 6.35
N GLU A 65 -10.85 -8.11 6.80
CA GLU A 65 -11.58 -9.36 6.79
C GLU A 65 -12.49 -9.34 8.00
N SER A 66 -13.73 -9.10 7.79
CA SER A 66 -14.65 -9.16 8.91
C SER A 66 -15.01 -10.58 9.20
N GLU A 67 -15.08 -10.62 9.90
CA GLU A 67 -15.56 -11.28 10.30
C GLU A 67 -16.58 -11.50 10.71
N LYS A 68 -16.75 -11.32 10.68
CA LYS A 68 -17.48 -11.35 10.92
C LYS A 68 -18.16 -11.65 10.98
N LYS A 69 -18.29 -11.81 11.33
CA LYS A 69 -18.95 -12.01 11.47
C LYS A 69 -19.45 -12.28 11.67
#